data_98bb73a5bb0b26a75f2db37ba08b8ae4
#
_entry.id   98bb73a5bb0b26a75f2db37ba08b8ae4
#
_cell.length_a   1.000
_cell.length_b   1.000
_cell.length_c   1.000
_cell.angle_alpha   90.00
_cell.angle_beta   90.00
_cell.angle_gamma   90.00
#
_symmetry.space_group_name_H-M   'P 1'
#
loop_
_entity.id
_entity.type
_entity.pdbx_description
1 polymer ?
#
loop_
_entity_poly.entity_id
_entity_poly.type
_entity_poly.pdbx_seq_one_letter_code
_entity_poly.pdbx_strand_id
1 'polypeptide(L)'
;MLRICRGLWGCTVLWGLGSGLPAMADEAPAAPKVNESAKLNYVLGAIVSSGPDYAGGDGRSVHVRPAWALEYGRFRLSTSRGSTLMGHGLEQRESGATAVLAENDQFNLSASLRLDNGRKSGDSPLLSGLPEVRSTLRARISAGYAITPRWSVGAGLSQDILGRDGGAQLNTSVSYTLPVTQQTRVVFGAGASFGDRTYLRARFGVPAVAGGAGPSRLPAYEPGGGLYSVDLGVDVMTALSRHWVVWGGVGASAKKTTSTSLK
;
A
#
# COMPACT_ATOMS: atom_id res chain seq x y z
N MET A 1 16.15 -15.30 17.03
CA MET A 1 16.88 -14.03 16.94
C MET A 1 16.15 -13.09 16.00
N LEU A 2 15.76 -11.93 16.49
CA LEU A 2 15.04 -10.91 15.72
C LEU A 2 16.09 -10.11 14.92
N ARG A 3 16.22 -10.38 13.62
CA ARG A 3 17.00 -9.48 12.75
C ARG A 3 16.07 -8.36 12.28
N ILE A 4 16.25 -7.20 12.86
CA ILE A 4 15.56 -5.98 12.45
C ILE A 4 16.30 -5.45 11.21
N CYS A 5 15.80 -5.75 10.01
CA CYS A 5 16.23 -5.03 8.81
C CYS A 5 15.64 -3.62 8.88
N ARG A 6 16.41 -2.65 9.35
CA ARG A 6 16.03 -1.24 9.35
C ARG A 6 16.19 -0.67 7.95
N GLY A 7 15.12 -0.69 7.17
CA GLY A 7 15.03 0.09 5.94
C GLY A 7 14.33 1.41 6.22
N LEU A 8 15.06 2.51 6.29
CA LEU A 8 14.49 3.85 6.25
C LEU A 8 14.03 4.12 4.82
N TRP A 9 12.73 4.29 4.64
CA TRP A 9 12.14 4.70 3.37
C TRP A 9 12.28 6.22 3.23
N GLY A 10 12.93 6.63 2.16
CA GLY A 10 13.22 8.04 1.92
C GLY A 10 12.00 8.86 1.51
N CYS A 11 12.19 10.16 1.61
CA CYS A 11 11.22 11.21 1.31
C CYS A 11 10.63 11.08 -0.10
N THR A 12 9.32 11.16 -0.21
CA THR A 12 8.61 11.19 -1.49
C THR A 12 8.00 12.58 -1.66
N VAL A 13 8.35 13.28 -2.73
CA VAL A 13 7.75 14.57 -3.08
C VAL A 13 6.83 14.35 -4.28
N LEU A 14 5.60 14.82 -4.15
CA LEU A 14 4.59 14.69 -5.18
C LEU A 14 4.12 16.06 -5.65
N TRP A 15 4.08 16.23 -6.96
CA TRP A 15 3.45 17.38 -7.61
C TRP A 15 2.21 16.88 -8.34
N GLY A 16 1.03 17.35 -7.92
CA GLY A 16 -0.23 16.92 -8.51
C GLY A 16 -1.12 18.09 -8.94
N LEU A 17 -1.71 17.97 -10.12
CA LEU A 17 -2.80 18.81 -10.59
C LEU A 17 -4.12 18.12 -10.27
N GLY A 18 -4.92 18.71 -9.41
CA GLY A 18 -6.25 18.20 -9.07
C GLY A 18 -7.33 19.22 -9.38
N SER A 19 -8.36 18.80 -10.08
CA SER A 19 -9.56 19.61 -10.27
C SER A 19 -10.55 19.34 -9.12
N GLY A 20 -10.67 20.29 -8.21
CA GLY A 20 -11.77 20.37 -7.24
C GLY A 20 -11.62 19.50 -6.00
N LEU A 21 -10.96 20.04 -4.97
CA LEU A 21 -11.27 19.65 -3.60
C LEU A 21 -12.54 20.42 -3.19
N PRO A 22 -13.58 19.76 -2.63
CA PRO A 22 -14.67 20.47 -2.02
C PRO A 22 -14.15 21.27 -0.83
N ALA A 23 -14.49 22.56 -0.76
CA ALA A 23 -14.28 23.36 0.42
C ALA A 23 -14.98 22.65 1.59
N MET A 24 -14.25 22.36 2.66
CA MET A 24 -14.85 21.93 3.92
C MET A 24 -15.56 23.15 4.52
N ALA A 25 -16.84 23.30 4.20
CA ALA A 25 -17.78 24.08 4.97
C ALA A 25 -18.42 23.12 5.96
N ASP A 26 -18.38 23.53 7.22
CA ASP A 26 -19.06 22.92 8.35
C ASP A 26 -20.58 22.94 8.08
N GLU A 27 -21.15 21.79 7.72
CA GLU A 27 -22.59 21.65 7.53
C GLU A 27 -23.07 20.29 8.02
N ALA A 28 -24.11 20.33 8.85
CA ALA A 28 -24.72 19.21 9.57
C ALA A 28 -25.13 18.02 8.67
N PRO A 29 -25.30 16.80 9.24
CA PRO A 29 -25.45 15.57 8.46
C PRO A 29 -26.77 15.54 7.70
N ALA A 30 -26.69 15.62 6.38
CA ALA A 30 -27.79 15.33 5.48
C ALA A 30 -27.76 13.85 5.06
N ALA A 31 -28.92 13.21 5.11
CA ALA A 31 -29.16 11.83 4.68
C ALA A 31 -28.62 11.54 3.26
N PRO A 32 -28.32 10.27 2.92
CA PRO A 32 -27.69 9.92 1.67
C PRO A 32 -28.59 10.27 0.49
N LYS A 33 -28.26 11.35 -0.21
CA LYS A 33 -28.89 11.70 -1.48
C LYS A 33 -28.36 10.78 -2.58
N VAL A 34 -29.09 9.74 -2.87
CA VAL A 34 -28.99 8.97 -4.12
C VAL A 34 -29.53 9.88 -5.21
N ASN A 35 -28.68 10.58 -5.92
CA ASN A 35 -28.80 11.21 -7.26
C ASN A 35 -28.03 12.52 -7.37
N GLU A 36 -26.73 12.52 -7.05
CA GLU A 36 -25.85 13.48 -7.69
C GLU A 36 -25.30 12.83 -8.97
N SER A 37 -25.49 13.50 -10.10
CA SER A 37 -24.88 13.12 -11.38
C SER A 37 -23.39 12.85 -11.13
N ALA A 38 -22.95 11.62 -11.37
CA ALA A 38 -21.60 11.18 -11.06
C ALA A 38 -20.61 12.12 -11.73
N LYS A 39 -19.91 12.93 -10.94
CA LYS A 39 -18.87 13.84 -11.43
C LYS A 39 -17.59 13.03 -11.61
N LEU A 40 -16.91 13.30 -12.72
CA LEU A 40 -15.61 12.75 -12.97
C LEU A 40 -14.58 13.59 -12.22
N ASN A 41 -13.92 12.98 -11.23
CA ASN A 41 -12.79 13.57 -10.51
C ASN A 41 -11.50 12.89 -10.98
N TYR A 42 -10.44 13.65 -11.15
CA TYR A 42 -9.14 13.11 -11.50
C TYR A 42 -8.00 13.83 -10.80
N VAL A 43 -6.92 13.10 -10.60
CA VAL A 43 -5.65 13.62 -10.10
C VAL A 43 -4.54 13.08 -10.98
N LEU A 44 -3.63 13.97 -11.37
CA LEU A 44 -2.42 13.64 -12.10
C LEU A 44 -1.21 14.17 -11.35
N GLY A 45 -0.13 13.40 -11.30
CA GLY A 45 1.07 13.81 -10.61
C GLY A 45 2.26 12.90 -10.87
N ALA A 46 3.35 13.16 -10.17
CA ALA A 46 4.55 12.33 -10.18
C ALA A 46 5.02 12.07 -8.76
N ILE A 47 5.54 10.86 -8.54
CA ILE A 47 6.10 10.43 -7.26
C ILE A 47 7.58 10.17 -7.45
N VAL A 48 8.40 10.84 -6.65
CA VAL A 48 9.81 10.50 -6.48
C VAL A 48 9.94 9.72 -5.18
N SER A 49 10.43 8.50 -5.24
CA SER A 49 10.63 7.66 -4.05
C SER A 49 12.03 7.09 -4.01
N SER A 50 12.63 7.09 -2.82
CA SER A 50 13.88 6.40 -2.55
C SER A 50 13.66 5.32 -1.51
N GLY A 51 14.20 4.13 -1.74
CA GLY A 51 14.04 3.01 -0.84
C GLY A 51 14.98 1.87 -1.19
N PRO A 52 15.01 0.80 -0.38
CA PRO A 52 15.79 -0.38 -0.71
C PRO A 52 15.26 -1.02 -2.00
N ASP A 53 16.19 -1.52 -2.83
CA ASP A 53 15.88 -2.17 -4.12
C ASP A 53 14.97 -3.37 -3.93
N TYR A 54 15.18 -4.10 -2.85
CA TYR A 54 14.39 -5.25 -2.44
C TYR A 54 14.22 -5.28 -0.92
N ALA A 55 13.18 -5.95 -0.48
CA ALA A 55 12.85 -6.15 0.92
C ALA A 55 13.95 -6.93 1.66
N GLY A 56 14.84 -6.25 2.37
CA GLY A 56 16.01 -6.83 3.06
C GLY A 56 17.33 -6.62 2.32
N GLY A 57 17.34 -5.92 1.18
CA GLY A 57 18.56 -5.51 0.49
C GLY A 57 19.16 -4.23 1.08
N ASP A 58 20.47 -4.09 0.97
CA ASP A 58 21.24 -2.91 1.40
C ASP A 58 21.34 -1.85 0.28
N GLY A 59 21.06 -2.24 -0.98
CA GLY A 59 21.01 -1.34 -2.13
C GLY A 59 19.85 -0.35 -2.03
N ARG A 60 20.08 0.90 -2.46
CA ARG A 60 19.05 1.94 -2.56
C ARG A 60 18.87 2.38 -3.99
N SER A 61 17.63 2.51 -4.39
CA SER A 61 17.26 3.05 -5.70
C SER A 61 16.32 4.23 -5.55
N VAL A 62 16.40 5.13 -6.54
CA VAL A 62 15.45 6.24 -6.68
C VAL A 62 14.56 5.94 -7.88
N HIS A 63 13.27 5.99 -7.66
CA HIS A 63 12.27 5.76 -8.69
C HIS A 63 11.40 6.99 -8.88
N VAL A 64 11.21 7.38 -10.12
CA VAL A 64 10.20 8.37 -10.52
C VAL A 64 9.06 7.61 -11.18
N ARG A 65 7.84 7.79 -10.71
CA ARG A 65 6.66 7.11 -11.22
C ARG A 65 5.51 8.10 -11.41
N PRO A 66 4.71 7.96 -12.47
CA PRO A 66 3.48 8.72 -12.60
C PRO A 66 2.51 8.31 -11.49
N ALA A 67 1.79 9.27 -10.96
CA ALA A 67 0.66 9.06 -10.06
C ALA A 67 -0.58 9.61 -10.71
N TRP A 68 -1.62 8.80 -10.80
CA TRP A 68 -2.90 9.25 -11.28
C TRP A 68 -4.02 8.49 -10.56
N ALA A 69 -5.13 9.16 -10.40
CA ALA A 69 -6.37 8.56 -9.95
C ALA A 69 -7.52 9.18 -10.75
N LEU A 70 -8.48 8.34 -11.08
CA LEU A 70 -9.71 8.67 -11.75
C LEU A 70 -10.87 8.12 -10.92
N GLU A 71 -11.84 8.97 -10.60
CA GLU A 71 -13.01 8.58 -9.81
C GLU A 71 -14.28 8.99 -10.55
N TYR A 72 -15.19 8.04 -10.69
CA TYR A 72 -16.51 8.25 -11.24
C TYR A 72 -17.57 7.53 -10.40
N GLY A 73 -18.34 8.27 -9.66
CA GLY A 73 -19.30 7.72 -8.72
C GLY A 73 -18.63 6.80 -7.69
N ARG A 74 -19.00 5.53 -7.70
CA ARG A 74 -18.46 4.50 -6.79
C ARG A 74 -17.14 3.88 -7.25
N PHE A 75 -16.74 4.15 -8.48
CA PHE A 75 -15.58 3.48 -9.08
C PHE A 75 -14.39 4.39 -9.09
N ARG A 76 -13.26 3.83 -8.72
CA ARG A 76 -11.97 4.49 -8.75
C ARG A 76 -10.94 3.61 -9.45
N LEU A 77 -10.20 4.20 -10.36
CA LEU A 77 -9.01 3.64 -10.96
C LEU A 77 -7.81 4.47 -10.51
N SER A 78 -6.78 3.83 -9.99
CA SER A 78 -5.61 4.58 -9.52
C SER A 78 -4.33 3.78 -9.64
N THR A 79 -3.23 4.50 -9.81
CA THR A 79 -1.90 3.96 -9.51
C THR A 79 -1.73 3.83 -8.00
N SER A 80 -0.70 3.08 -7.59
CA SER A 80 -0.30 3.05 -6.20
C SER A 80 -0.11 4.48 -5.68
N ARG A 81 -0.76 4.84 -4.56
CA ARG A 81 -0.80 6.17 -3.93
C ARG A 81 -1.59 7.26 -4.67
N GLY A 82 -2.10 7.03 -5.87
CA GLY A 82 -3.03 7.96 -6.49
C GLY A 82 -4.27 8.22 -5.64
N SER A 83 -4.80 7.19 -5.00
CA SER A 83 -5.96 7.30 -4.09
C SER A 83 -5.64 8.09 -2.81
N THR A 84 -4.42 8.04 -2.30
CA THR A 84 -4.01 8.85 -1.13
C THR A 84 -4.17 10.34 -1.40
N LEU A 85 -3.90 10.77 -2.63
CA LEU A 85 -4.06 12.17 -3.04
C LEU A 85 -5.51 12.63 -3.07
N MET A 86 -6.44 11.70 -3.26
CA MET A 86 -7.88 11.99 -3.20
C MET A 86 -8.44 11.94 -1.76
N GLY A 87 -7.59 11.79 -0.76
CA GLY A 87 -8.00 11.80 0.64
C GLY A 87 -8.46 10.45 1.19
N HIS A 88 -8.26 9.38 0.45
CA HIS A 88 -8.76 8.04 0.79
C HIS A 88 -7.76 7.16 1.57
N GLY A 89 -6.93 7.76 2.39
CA GLY A 89 -6.04 7.05 3.32
C GLY A 89 -4.76 6.50 2.70
N LEU A 90 -4.00 5.81 3.54
CA LEU A 90 -2.74 5.16 3.15
C LEU A 90 -3.06 3.81 2.47
N GLU A 91 -3.40 3.84 1.20
CA GLU A 91 -3.51 2.59 0.45
C GLU A 91 -2.14 2.02 0.08
N GLN A 92 -2.07 0.69 0.04
CA GLN A 92 -0.87 -0.01 -0.34
C GLN A 92 -0.47 0.28 -1.79
N ARG A 93 0.80 0.03 -2.09
CA ARG A 93 1.52 0.37 -3.33
C ARG A 93 1.06 -0.39 -4.59
N GLU A 94 -0.20 -0.74 -4.68
CA GLU A 94 -0.73 -1.54 -5.79
C GLU A 94 -1.64 -0.69 -6.68
N SER A 95 -1.42 -0.76 -7.98
CA SER A 95 -2.32 -0.16 -8.98
C SER A 95 -3.56 -1.04 -9.15
N GLY A 96 -4.71 -0.43 -9.36
CA GLY A 96 -5.91 -1.22 -9.59
C GLY A 96 -7.21 -0.42 -9.63
N ALA A 97 -8.30 -1.18 -9.67
CA ALA A 97 -9.66 -0.69 -9.66
C ALA A 97 -10.29 -0.92 -8.28
N THR A 98 -10.99 0.06 -7.78
CA THR A 98 -11.70 0.00 -6.49
C THR A 98 -13.16 0.39 -6.70
N ALA A 99 -14.07 -0.33 -6.05
CA ALA A 99 -15.47 0.01 -5.94
C ALA A 99 -15.78 0.30 -4.45
N VAL A 100 -16.32 1.46 -4.16
CA VAL A 100 -16.82 1.81 -2.84
C VAL A 100 -18.17 1.13 -2.66
N LEU A 101 -18.27 0.24 -1.66
CA LEU A 101 -19.48 -0.54 -1.37
C LEU A 101 -20.38 0.22 -0.38
N ALA A 102 -19.76 0.79 0.65
CA ALA A 102 -20.45 1.61 1.65
C ALA A 102 -19.49 2.68 2.18
N GLU A 103 -19.99 3.88 2.38
CA GLU A 103 -19.23 4.99 2.92
C GLU A 103 -20.17 5.90 3.71
N ASN A 104 -19.74 6.29 4.90
CA ASN A 104 -20.33 7.35 5.72
C ASN A 104 -19.21 8.07 6.48
N ASP A 105 -19.55 9.03 7.33
CA ASP A 105 -18.58 9.87 8.05
C ASP A 105 -17.59 9.08 8.93
N GLN A 106 -17.94 7.88 9.37
CA GLN A 106 -17.13 7.07 10.26
C GLN A 106 -16.64 5.76 9.64
N PHE A 107 -17.32 5.25 8.61
CA PHE A 107 -17.06 3.92 8.09
C PHE A 107 -16.94 3.94 6.57
N ASN A 108 -15.95 3.22 6.06
CA ASN A 108 -15.88 2.91 4.64
C ASN A 108 -15.66 1.42 4.43
N LEU A 109 -16.26 0.91 3.37
CA LEU A 109 -16.09 -0.46 2.89
C LEU A 109 -15.86 -0.41 1.39
N SER A 110 -14.80 -1.04 0.92
CA SER A 110 -14.47 -1.08 -0.50
C SER A 110 -14.04 -2.48 -0.93
N ALA A 111 -14.31 -2.79 -2.18
CA ALA A 111 -13.76 -3.95 -2.87
C ALA A 111 -12.84 -3.46 -4.00
N SER A 112 -11.70 -4.13 -4.18
CA SER A 112 -10.76 -3.74 -5.22
C SER A 112 -10.11 -4.93 -5.89
N LEU A 113 -9.71 -4.71 -7.14
CA LEU A 113 -8.88 -5.61 -7.92
C LEU A 113 -7.51 -4.94 -8.07
N ARG A 114 -6.46 -5.65 -7.69
CA ARG A 114 -5.09 -5.16 -7.68
C ARG A 114 -4.20 -6.06 -8.52
N LEU A 115 -3.39 -5.45 -9.37
CA LEU A 115 -2.38 -6.17 -10.13
C LEU A 115 -1.13 -6.34 -9.26
N ASP A 116 -0.81 -7.58 -8.94
CA ASP A 116 0.43 -7.95 -8.26
C ASP A 116 1.45 -8.42 -9.32
N ASN A 117 2.51 -7.66 -9.49
CA ASN A 117 3.52 -7.94 -10.53
C ASN A 117 4.43 -9.14 -10.21
N GLY A 118 4.23 -9.78 -9.06
CA GLY A 118 5.05 -10.90 -8.63
C GLY A 118 6.47 -10.50 -8.23
N ARG A 119 7.44 -11.36 -8.56
CA ARG A 119 8.88 -11.17 -8.30
C ARG A 119 9.67 -11.77 -9.46
N LYS A 120 10.56 -10.98 -10.04
CA LYS A 120 11.47 -11.44 -11.10
C LYS A 120 12.88 -11.57 -10.54
N SER A 121 13.64 -12.52 -11.06
CA SER A 121 15.03 -12.73 -10.68
C SER A 121 15.93 -11.51 -10.99
N GLY A 122 15.57 -10.74 -12.01
CA GLY A 122 16.24 -9.49 -12.40
C GLY A 122 15.93 -8.26 -11.56
N ASP A 123 14.96 -8.31 -10.63
CA ASP A 123 14.58 -7.15 -9.82
C ASP A 123 15.67 -6.78 -8.78
N SER A 124 16.54 -7.72 -8.42
CA SER A 124 17.70 -7.49 -7.55
C SER A 124 18.75 -8.61 -7.72
N PRO A 125 20.05 -8.28 -7.60
CA PRO A 125 21.12 -9.30 -7.59
C PRO A 125 20.95 -10.40 -6.53
N LEU A 126 20.28 -10.09 -5.42
CA LEU A 126 19.97 -11.04 -4.35
C LEU A 126 18.92 -12.07 -4.75
N LEU A 127 18.12 -11.79 -5.76
CA LEU A 127 17.06 -12.66 -6.26
C LEU A 127 17.56 -13.61 -7.37
N SER A 128 18.80 -13.45 -7.80
CA SER A 128 19.42 -14.32 -8.82
C SER A 128 19.40 -15.76 -8.35
N GLY A 129 18.94 -16.67 -9.22
CA GLY A 129 18.81 -18.09 -8.92
C GLY A 129 17.54 -18.47 -8.14
N LEU A 130 16.69 -17.53 -7.78
CA LEU A 130 15.39 -17.83 -7.19
C LEU A 130 14.31 -18.01 -8.26
N PRO A 131 13.32 -18.89 -8.03
CA PRO A 131 12.17 -19.02 -8.91
C PRO A 131 11.41 -17.70 -9.03
N GLU A 132 10.95 -17.40 -10.22
CA GLU A 132 10.10 -16.24 -10.46
C GLU A 132 8.70 -16.46 -9.87
N VAL A 133 8.13 -15.41 -9.30
CA VAL A 133 6.72 -15.38 -8.89
C VAL A 133 5.93 -14.68 -9.98
N ARG A 134 4.98 -15.41 -10.58
CA ARG A 134 4.16 -14.86 -11.67
C ARG A 134 3.34 -13.67 -11.19
N SER A 135 3.10 -12.74 -12.11
CA SER A 135 2.13 -11.68 -11.86
C SER A 135 0.73 -12.27 -11.69
N THR A 136 -0.03 -11.76 -10.75
CA THR A 136 -1.39 -12.21 -10.47
C THR A 136 -2.35 -11.06 -10.25
N LEU A 137 -3.65 -11.34 -10.30
CA LEU A 137 -4.70 -10.42 -9.91
C LEU A 137 -5.17 -10.79 -8.51
N ARG A 138 -5.19 -9.80 -7.64
CA ARG A 138 -5.66 -9.94 -6.25
C ARG A 138 -6.99 -9.24 -6.07
N ALA A 139 -7.99 -9.98 -5.59
CA ALA A 139 -9.19 -9.36 -5.05
C ALA A 139 -8.92 -8.93 -3.61
N ARG A 140 -9.41 -7.75 -3.23
CA ARG A 140 -9.26 -7.21 -1.88
C ARG A 140 -10.57 -6.63 -1.39
N ILE A 141 -10.88 -6.89 -0.13
CA ILE A 141 -11.93 -6.19 0.64
C ILE A 141 -11.22 -5.39 1.71
N SER A 142 -11.57 -4.12 1.84
CA SER A 142 -10.99 -3.21 2.83
C SER A 142 -12.09 -2.50 3.59
N ALA A 143 -11.92 -2.41 4.90
CA ALA A 143 -12.79 -1.66 5.79
C ALA A 143 -11.96 -0.64 6.58
N GLY A 144 -12.50 0.56 6.76
CA GLY A 144 -11.93 1.61 7.58
C GLY A 144 -12.97 2.16 8.54
N TYR A 145 -12.52 2.55 9.72
CA TYR A 145 -13.37 3.14 10.75
C TYR A 145 -12.68 4.33 11.43
N ALA A 146 -13.33 5.47 11.41
CA ALA A 146 -12.90 6.67 12.14
C ALA A 146 -13.42 6.60 13.59
N ILE A 147 -12.53 6.25 14.53
CA ILE A 147 -12.85 6.22 15.96
C ILE A 147 -13.15 7.63 16.47
N THR A 148 -12.38 8.59 16.00
CA THR A 148 -12.54 10.02 16.25
C THR A 148 -12.16 10.79 14.97
N PRO A 149 -12.38 12.10 14.87
CA PRO A 149 -11.92 12.89 13.72
C PRO A 149 -10.39 12.82 13.49
N ARG A 150 -9.61 12.35 14.48
CA ARG A 150 -8.16 12.25 14.39
C ARG A 150 -7.64 10.81 14.34
N TRP A 151 -8.37 9.86 14.92
CA TRP A 151 -7.95 8.46 14.98
C TRP A 151 -8.77 7.60 14.03
N SER A 152 -8.10 6.84 13.20
CA SER A 152 -8.74 5.84 12.34
C SER A 152 -8.02 4.51 12.38
N VAL A 153 -8.77 3.46 12.18
CA VAL A 153 -8.28 2.08 12.04
C VAL A 153 -8.75 1.50 10.71
N GLY A 154 -7.98 0.59 10.18
CA GLY A 154 -8.34 -0.08 8.93
C GLY A 154 -7.88 -1.52 8.90
N ALA A 155 -8.59 -2.32 8.11
CA ALA A 155 -8.21 -3.68 7.79
C ALA A 155 -8.50 -3.98 6.32
N GLY A 156 -7.67 -4.82 5.71
CA GLY A 156 -7.86 -5.24 4.32
C GLY A 156 -7.39 -6.66 4.12
N LEU A 157 -8.28 -7.52 3.63
CA LEU A 157 -7.98 -8.89 3.23
C LEU A 157 -7.85 -8.96 1.72
N SER A 158 -6.76 -9.51 1.23
CA SER A 158 -6.54 -9.73 -0.19
C SER A 158 -6.18 -11.16 -0.49
N GLN A 159 -6.71 -11.68 -1.62
CA GLN A 159 -6.54 -13.04 -2.08
C GLN A 159 -6.14 -13.04 -3.56
N ASP A 160 -5.19 -13.91 -3.91
CA ASP A 160 -4.93 -14.26 -5.31
C ASP A 160 -6.15 -14.98 -5.90
N ILE A 161 -6.73 -14.40 -6.96
CA ILE A 161 -7.93 -14.97 -7.62
C ILE A 161 -7.59 -15.69 -8.94
N LEU A 162 -6.35 -15.63 -9.40
CA LEU A 162 -5.91 -16.36 -10.59
C LEU A 162 -5.26 -17.71 -10.25
N GLY A 163 -5.13 -18.05 -8.97
CA GLY A 163 -4.54 -19.32 -8.53
C GLY A 163 -3.05 -19.45 -8.92
N ARG A 164 -2.29 -18.35 -8.86
CA ARG A 164 -0.87 -18.32 -9.22
C ARG A 164 0.06 -18.38 -8.02
N ASP A 165 -0.36 -19.09 -6.98
CA ASP A 165 0.36 -19.25 -5.71
C ASP A 165 0.61 -17.93 -4.96
N GLY A 166 -0.20 -16.91 -5.27
CA GLY A 166 -0.11 -15.60 -4.63
C GLY A 166 -0.64 -15.56 -3.19
N GLY A 167 -1.39 -16.59 -2.75
CA GLY A 167 -1.91 -16.74 -1.38
C GLY A 167 -2.77 -15.59 -0.88
N ALA A 168 -3.02 -15.57 0.44
CA ALA A 168 -3.81 -14.57 1.13
C ALA A 168 -2.95 -13.64 1.99
N GLN A 169 -3.39 -12.38 2.12
CA GLN A 169 -2.74 -11.37 2.94
C GLN A 169 -3.79 -10.55 3.68
N LEU A 170 -3.57 -10.36 4.99
CA LEU A 170 -4.33 -9.45 5.83
C LEU A 170 -3.44 -8.29 6.25
N ASN A 171 -3.92 -7.07 6.07
CA ASN A 171 -3.26 -5.86 6.54
C ASN A 171 -4.16 -5.15 7.52
N THR A 172 -3.57 -4.65 8.60
CA THR A 172 -4.24 -3.83 9.60
C THR A 172 -3.46 -2.52 9.76
N SER A 173 -4.16 -1.46 10.08
CA SER A 173 -3.56 -0.15 10.26
C SER A 173 -4.27 0.66 11.33
N VAL A 174 -3.52 1.53 11.97
CA VAL A 174 -4.01 2.61 12.80
C VAL A 174 -3.33 3.89 12.36
N SER A 175 -4.07 4.98 12.30
CA SER A 175 -3.51 6.28 11.94
C SER A 175 -4.05 7.38 12.84
N TYR A 176 -3.19 8.39 13.04
CA TYR A 176 -3.50 9.61 13.76
C TYR A 176 -3.25 10.80 12.85
N THR A 177 -4.30 11.59 12.60
CA THR A 177 -4.24 12.79 11.77
C THR A 177 -4.14 14.03 12.63
N LEU A 178 -3.05 14.78 12.47
CA LEU A 178 -2.82 16.06 13.11
C LEU A 178 -3.04 17.17 12.08
N PRO A 179 -4.12 17.95 12.16
CA PRO A 179 -4.27 19.15 11.36
C PRO A 179 -3.33 20.22 11.91
N VAL A 180 -2.33 20.62 11.11
CA VAL A 180 -1.36 21.67 11.47
C VAL A 180 -1.88 23.05 11.07
N THR A 181 -2.46 23.12 9.88
CA THR A 181 -3.18 24.29 9.37
C THR A 181 -4.44 23.83 8.63
N GLN A 182 -5.25 24.77 8.14
CA GLN A 182 -6.40 24.43 7.29
C GLN A 182 -5.99 23.75 5.97
N GLN A 183 -4.75 23.91 5.54
CA GLN A 183 -4.22 23.39 4.28
C GLN A 183 -3.22 22.24 4.48
N THR A 184 -2.69 22.09 5.70
CA THR A 184 -1.62 21.13 6.00
C THR A 184 -2.04 20.14 7.08
N ARG A 185 -1.89 18.86 6.80
CA ARG A 185 -2.08 17.78 7.77
C ARG A 185 -0.87 16.87 7.82
N VAL A 186 -0.59 16.37 8.99
CA VAL A 186 0.42 15.33 9.26
C VAL A 186 -0.32 14.08 9.70
N VAL A 187 0.03 12.94 9.10
CA VAL A 187 -0.56 11.63 9.43
C VAL A 187 0.53 10.72 9.96
N PHE A 188 0.37 10.27 11.18
CA PHE A 188 1.19 9.21 11.78
C PHE A 188 0.46 7.89 11.57
N GLY A 189 1.16 6.90 11.04
CA GLY A 189 0.58 5.60 10.74
C GLY A 189 1.40 4.46 11.32
N ALA A 190 0.72 3.43 11.81
CA ALA A 190 1.30 2.14 12.14
C ALA A 190 0.46 1.04 11.50
N GLY A 191 1.12 -0.03 11.07
CA GLY A 191 0.47 -1.14 10.41
C GLY A 191 1.11 -2.48 10.73
N ALA A 192 0.34 -3.54 10.56
CA ALA A 192 0.81 -4.91 10.64
C ALA A 192 0.26 -5.71 9.46
N SER A 193 1.13 -6.55 8.87
CA SER A 193 0.80 -7.36 7.72
C SER A 193 1.00 -8.84 8.04
N PHE A 194 -0.02 -9.63 7.73
CA PHE A 194 -0.04 -11.07 7.92
C PHE A 194 -0.20 -11.74 6.56
N GLY A 195 0.49 -12.85 6.35
CA GLY A 195 0.37 -13.65 5.15
C GLY A 195 0.08 -15.10 5.49
N ASP A 196 -0.64 -15.79 4.63
CA ASP A 196 -0.71 -17.24 4.71
C ASP A 196 0.63 -17.86 4.27
N ARG A 197 0.75 -19.18 4.46
CA ARG A 197 1.96 -19.91 4.07
C ARG A 197 2.27 -19.76 2.58
N THR A 198 1.26 -19.80 1.73
CA THR A 198 1.40 -19.69 0.28
C THR A 198 1.95 -18.33 -0.12
N TYR A 199 1.37 -17.26 0.40
CA TYR A 199 1.85 -15.90 0.17
C TYR A 199 3.31 -15.72 0.62
N LEU A 200 3.62 -16.18 1.84
CA LEU A 200 4.97 -15.99 2.40
C LEU A 200 6.02 -16.84 1.69
N ARG A 201 5.68 -18.07 1.29
CA ARG A 201 6.58 -18.91 0.48
C ARG A 201 6.86 -18.29 -0.88
N ALA A 202 5.82 -17.80 -1.56
CA ALA A 202 5.99 -17.14 -2.85
C ALA A 202 6.88 -15.88 -2.74
N ARG A 203 6.72 -15.07 -1.68
CA ARG A 203 7.42 -13.80 -1.54
C ARG A 203 8.81 -13.91 -0.91
N PHE A 204 8.99 -14.79 0.06
CA PHE A 204 10.19 -14.85 0.90
C PHE A 204 10.84 -16.25 0.92
N GLY A 205 10.19 -17.26 0.34
CA GLY A 205 10.72 -18.62 0.28
C GLY A 205 11.98 -18.70 -0.58
N VAL A 206 12.95 -19.48 -0.10
CA VAL A 206 14.16 -19.89 -0.82
C VAL A 206 14.17 -21.40 -0.87
N PRO A 207 13.96 -22.03 -2.04
CA PRO A 207 13.99 -23.49 -2.18
C PRO A 207 15.36 -24.08 -1.80
N ALA A 208 15.38 -25.28 -1.25
CA ALA A 208 16.61 -25.99 -0.93
C ALA A 208 17.44 -26.32 -2.18
N VAL A 209 16.76 -26.51 -3.32
CA VAL A 209 17.38 -26.68 -4.63
C VAL A 209 16.73 -25.66 -5.56
N ALA A 210 17.54 -24.75 -6.07
CA ALA A 210 17.06 -23.75 -7.03
C ALA A 210 16.71 -24.47 -8.34
N GLY A 211 15.43 -24.56 -8.64
CA GLY A 211 14.95 -25.11 -9.92
C GLY A 211 15.35 -24.19 -11.07
N GLY A 212 16.39 -24.55 -11.82
CA GLY A 212 16.58 -24.08 -13.18
C GLY A 212 17.53 -22.91 -13.44
N ALA A 213 18.01 -22.16 -12.46
CA ALA A 213 18.82 -20.96 -12.72
C ALA A 213 20.16 -20.88 -11.95
N GLY A 214 20.65 -22.01 -11.43
CA GLY A 214 21.88 -22.06 -10.64
C GLY A 214 21.65 -21.95 -9.14
N PRO A 215 22.67 -22.15 -8.30
CA PRO A 215 22.55 -22.11 -6.86
C PRO A 215 22.21 -20.69 -6.39
N SER A 216 21.12 -20.58 -5.63
CA SER A 216 20.80 -19.33 -4.92
C SER A 216 21.94 -18.99 -3.94
N ARG A 217 22.29 -17.72 -3.84
CA ARG A 217 23.25 -17.22 -2.83
C ARG A 217 22.66 -17.18 -1.42
N LEU A 218 21.33 -17.34 -1.30
CA LEU A 218 20.63 -17.32 -0.03
C LEU A 218 20.45 -18.73 0.53
N PRO A 219 20.54 -18.92 1.85
CA PRO A 219 20.24 -20.19 2.48
C PRO A 219 18.78 -20.57 2.26
N ALA A 220 18.52 -21.88 2.13
CA ALA A 220 17.15 -22.39 2.02
C ALA A 220 16.29 -21.88 3.18
N TYR A 221 15.10 -21.39 2.84
CA TYR A 221 14.18 -20.82 3.80
C TYR A 221 12.73 -21.09 3.41
N GLU A 222 12.01 -21.75 4.30
CA GLU A 222 10.59 -22.04 4.14
C GLU A 222 9.77 -21.32 5.22
N PRO A 223 9.15 -20.17 4.90
CA PRO A 223 8.35 -19.43 5.85
C PRO A 223 7.01 -20.13 6.13
N GLY A 224 6.60 -20.13 7.40
CA GLY A 224 5.22 -20.42 7.79
C GLY A 224 4.30 -19.21 7.57
N GLY A 225 2.99 -19.38 7.79
CA GLY A 225 2.03 -18.27 7.81
C GLY A 225 2.17 -17.41 9.07
N GLY A 226 1.64 -16.19 9.04
CA GLY A 226 1.54 -15.29 10.19
C GLY A 226 2.02 -13.87 9.94
N LEU A 227 2.34 -13.16 11.03
CA LEU A 227 2.85 -11.79 10.97
C LEU A 227 4.22 -11.75 10.27
N TYR A 228 4.35 -10.97 9.21
CA TYR A 228 5.60 -10.84 8.47
C TYR A 228 6.15 -9.40 8.39
N SER A 229 5.31 -8.39 8.60
CA SER A 229 5.74 -6.98 8.58
C SER A 229 5.03 -6.16 9.64
N VAL A 230 5.77 -5.24 10.25
CA VAL A 230 5.24 -4.14 11.03
C VAL A 230 5.80 -2.86 10.43
N ASP A 231 4.93 -1.91 10.14
CA ASP A 231 5.25 -0.70 9.42
C ASP A 231 4.89 0.52 10.27
N LEU A 232 5.76 1.52 10.24
CA LEU A 232 5.54 2.83 10.86
C LEU A 232 5.79 3.90 9.80
N GLY A 233 5.02 4.97 9.82
CA GLY A 233 5.18 6.04 8.85
C GLY A 233 4.68 7.38 9.36
N VAL A 234 5.21 8.43 8.76
CA VAL A 234 4.73 9.79 8.92
C VAL A 234 4.62 10.40 7.54
N ASP A 235 3.45 10.90 7.24
CA ASP A 235 3.12 11.55 5.98
C ASP A 235 2.65 12.99 6.23
N VAL A 236 3.09 13.89 5.36
CA VAL A 236 2.66 15.31 5.36
C VAL A 236 1.97 15.59 4.04
N MET A 237 0.84 16.19 4.10
CA MET A 237 0.09 16.64 2.92
C MET A 237 -0.26 18.12 3.07
N THR A 238 0.02 18.90 2.03
CA THR A 238 -0.25 20.33 1.99
C THR A 238 -0.94 20.70 0.68
N ALA A 239 -2.11 21.33 0.76
CA ALA A 239 -2.76 21.96 -0.38
C ALA A 239 -2.10 23.33 -0.61
N LEU A 240 -1.35 23.48 -1.70
CA LEU A 240 -0.74 24.76 -2.08
C LEU A 240 -1.77 25.71 -2.73
N SER A 241 -2.77 25.14 -3.40
CA SER A 241 -3.87 25.86 -4.02
C SER A 241 -5.06 24.91 -4.22
N ARG A 242 -6.13 25.40 -4.85
CA ARG A 242 -7.31 24.57 -5.22
C ARG A 242 -6.97 23.43 -6.19
N HIS A 243 -5.84 23.51 -6.88
CA HIS A 243 -5.46 22.54 -7.92
C HIS A 243 -4.14 21.81 -7.61
N TRP A 244 -3.39 22.25 -6.61
CA TRP A 244 -2.08 21.73 -6.31
C TRP A 244 -1.97 21.20 -4.89
N VAL A 245 -1.58 19.95 -4.78
CA VAL A 245 -1.29 19.29 -3.50
C VAL A 245 0.13 18.75 -3.55
N VAL A 246 0.90 19.03 -2.51
CA VAL A 246 2.21 18.40 -2.26
C VAL A 246 2.05 17.41 -1.13
N TRP A 247 2.63 16.25 -1.33
CA TRP A 247 2.61 15.18 -0.35
C TRP A 247 4.02 14.60 -0.22
N GLY A 248 4.42 14.27 1.01
CA GLY A 248 5.69 13.64 1.30
C GLY A 248 5.61 12.82 2.57
N GLY A 249 6.43 11.78 2.68
CA GLY A 249 6.44 10.96 3.88
C GLY A 249 7.68 10.10 3.99
N VAL A 250 7.91 9.64 5.22
CA VAL A 250 8.96 8.70 5.58
C VAL A 250 8.35 7.52 6.31
N GLY A 251 8.90 6.34 6.10
CA GLY A 251 8.41 5.15 6.78
C GLY A 251 9.55 4.17 7.06
N ALA A 252 9.33 3.36 8.07
CA ALA A 252 10.18 2.24 8.46
C ALA A 252 9.35 0.96 8.49
N SER A 253 9.92 -0.12 7.98
CA SER A 253 9.31 -1.45 7.99
C SER A 253 10.25 -2.44 8.68
N ALA A 254 9.74 -3.14 9.67
CA ALA A 254 10.41 -4.26 10.31
C ALA A 254 9.77 -5.56 9.80
N LYS A 255 10.57 -6.47 9.23
CA LYS A 255 10.11 -7.76 8.76
C LYS A 255 10.53 -8.86 9.72
N LYS A 256 9.58 -9.72 10.07
CA LYS A 256 9.84 -10.89 10.91
C LYS A 256 10.25 -12.05 10.02
N THR A 257 11.51 -12.45 10.11
CA THR A 257 12.00 -13.69 9.55
C THR A 257 11.80 -14.79 10.59
N THR A 258 10.76 -15.61 10.46
CA THR A 258 10.58 -16.79 11.32
C THR A 258 11.30 -17.96 10.63
N SER A 259 12.50 -18.26 11.07
CA SER A 259 13.16 -19.52 10.68
C SER A 259 12.50 -20.66 11.45
N THR A 260 11.80 -21.54 10.77
CA THR A 260 11.51 -22.86 11.31
C THR A 260 12.77 -23.67 11.09
N SER A 261 13.58 -23.87 12.14
CA SER A 261 14.67 -24.84 12.10
C SER A 261 14.03 -26.22 11.93
N LEU A 262 14.19 -26.80 10.77
CA LEU A 262 13.98 -28.24 10.59
C LEU A 262 15.02 -28.96 11.48
N LYS A 263 14.52 -29.59 12.57
CA LYS A 263 15.24 -30.64 13.28
C LYS A 263 15.11 -31.94 12.55
#